data_6eac98e166502d59784cffdcff2b50de
#
_entry.id   6eac98e166502d59784cffdcff2b50de
#
_cell.length_a   1.000
_cell.length_b   1.000
_cell.length_c   1.000
_cell.angle_alpha   90.00
_cell.angle_beta   90.00
_cell.angle_gamma   90.00
#
_symmetry.space_group_name_H-M   'P 1'
#
loop_
_entity.id
_entity.type
_entity.pdbx_description
1 polymer ?
#
loop_
_entity_poly.entity_id
_entity_poly.type
_entity_poly.pdbx_seq_one_letter_code
_entity_poly.pdbx_strand_id
1 'polypeptide(L)'
;MIASLSVRAADPGKGKTLFQQNCASCHNVHKQVTGPALKGVEGRWSDKKLLHQWIKNSSSVVASGDPYAVKIFNDFNKQVMPGFPSFSDADIDDILAFIAQEEVKDPNAGKTAGPAGASAASQDSGNNSLLFGIITLILAVVALILMQINSNLNKLAADKDGVPTGEPVPFYKNKAYIALAILLLFIVGGYYTINGAIGLGRQKDYMPEQPIFYSHKVHAGVNQINCLYCHAGAEKSKHAMIPSENICMNCHKTISEYSGADLYTAEGKKVNGTAEIQKLYDHVGWDKTAQAYTKPGKPIQWTKIHNLPDHVYFNHSQHIVAGKQQCQTCHGAITEMDEVHQFAELSMGWCVNCHRTTKVQFADNKYYSIFEQFHQQVKDGKIDSVTVEMVGGTECQKCHY
;
A
#
# COMPACT_ATOMS: atom_id res chain seq x y z
N MET A 1 30.39 -48.63 -5.60
CA MET A 1 29.94 -47.27 -5.90
C MET A 1 29.26 -46.71 -4.66
N ILE A 2 29.91 -45.79 -3.96
CA ILE A 2 29.33 -45.11 -2.80
C ILE A 2 28.59 -43.87 -3.36
N ALA A 3 27.27 -43.92 -3.38
CA ALA A 3 26.46 -42.78 -3.77
C ALA A 3 26.56 -41.72 -2.64
N SER A 4 27.27 -40.63 -2.90
CA SER A 4 27.31 -39.46 -2.05
C SER A 4 25.94 -38.84 -2.06
N LEU A 5 25.14 -39.03 -1.01
CA LEU A 5 23.93 -38.24 -0.73
C LEU A 5 24.37 -36.81 -0.42
N SER A 6 24.29 -35.94 -1.42
CA SER A 6 24.42 -34.48 -1.19
C SER A 6 23.26 -34.01 -0.33
N VAL A 7 23.49 -33.81 0.94
CA VAL A 7 22.55 -33.10 1.82
C VAL A 7 22.54 -31.65 1.35
N ARG A 8 21.47 -31.24 0.66
CA ARG A 8 21.24 -29.84 0.29
C ARG A 8 20.94 -29.04 1.57
N ALA A 9 21.71 -28.00 1.83
CA ALA A 9 21.39 -27.05 2.88
C ALA A 9 20.04 -26.37 2.57
N ALA A 10 19.19 -26.19 3.59
CA ALA A 10 17.94 -25.49 3.44
C ALA A 10 18.17 -24.02 3.07
N ASP A 11 17.33 -23.48 2.20
CA ASP A 11 17.39 -22.10 1.67
C ASP A 11 16.32 -21.22 2.34
N PRO A 12 16.68 -20.37 3.34
CA PRO A 12 15.74 -19.48 3.98
C PRO A 12 15.12 -18.44 3.06
N GLY A 13 15.78 -18.05 1.96
CA GLY A 13 15.26 -17.10 0.98
C GLY A 13 14.09 -17.68 0.20
N LYS A 14 14.24 -18.91 -0.30
CA LYS A 14 13.15 -19.68 -0.91
C LYS A 14 12.05 -19.96 0.12
N GLY A 15 12.44 -20.34 1.34
CA GLY A 15 11.52 -20.58 2.46
C GLY A 15 10.66 -19.37 2.78
N LYS A 16 11.23 -18.15 2.78
CA LYS A 16 10.49 -16.91 2.93
C LYS A 16 9.41 -16.75 1.88
N THR A 17 9.74 -16.99 0.62
CA THR A 17 8.78 -16.87 -0.49
C THR A 17 7.62 -17.86 -0.33
N LEU A 18 7.92 -19.12 -0.05
CA LEU A 18 6.93 -20.17 0.17
C LEU A 18 6.06 -19.89 1.38
N PHE A 19 6.65 -19.43 2.48
CA PHE A 19 5.93 -19.04 3.69
C PHE A 19 4.96 -17.90 3.42
N GLN A 20 5.42 -16.83 2.75
CA GLN A 20 4.59 -15.67 2.44
C GLN A 20 3.41 -16.00 1.54
N GLN A 21 3.60 -16.92 0.58
CA GLN A 21 2.56 -17.30 -0.36
C GLN A 21 1.51 -18.25 0.24
N ASN A 22 1.91 -19.11 1.19
CA ASN A 22 1.06 -20.23 1.60
C ASN A 22 0.72 -20.25 3.11
N CYS A 23 1.56 -19.68 3.96
CA CYS A 23 1.45 -19.82 5.42
C CYS A 23 1.09 -18.52 6.13
N ALA A 24 1.59 -17.37 5.65
CA ALA A 24 1.48 -16.08 6.30
C ALA A 24 0.04 -15.56 6.42
N SER A 25 -0.91 -16.09 5.65
CA SER A 25 -2.33 -15.77 5.77
C SER A 25 -2.96 -16.24 7.08
N CYS A 26 -2.42 -17.33 7.66
CA CYS A 26 -2.97 -17.93 8.88
C CYS A 26 -1.94 -17.96 10.02
N HIS A 27 -0.64 -17.84 9.73
CA HIS A 27 0.43 -17.96 10.70
C HIS A 27 1.36 -16.74 10.71
N ASN A 28 1.82 -16.39 11.90
CA ASN A 28 2.91 -15.44 12.12
C ASN A 28 3.99 -16.09 13.00
N VAL A 29 5.26 -15.71 12.82
CA VAL A 29 6.35 -16.32 13.59
C VAL A 29 6.26 -15.96 15.07
N HIS A 30 5.98 -14.70 15.39
CA HIS A 30 6.07 -14.18 16.75
C HIS A 30 4.73 -14.10 17.50
N LYS A 31 3.61 -14.05 16.81
CA LYS A 31 2.29 -13.88 17.43
C LYS A 31 1.28 -14.89 16.91
N GLN A 32 0.31 -15.24 17.76
CA GLN A 32 -0.86 -16.00 17.34
C GLN A 32 -1.77 -15.11 16.48
N VAL A 33 -2.22 -15.66 15.37
CA VAL A 33 -3.23 -15.06 14.47
C VAL A 33 -4.37 -16.07 14.29
N THR A 34 -4.76 -16.44 13.09
CA THR A 34 -5.74 -17.51 12.87
C THR A 34 -5.21 -18.85 13.35
N GLY A 35 -3.94 -19.13 13.10
CA GLY A 35 -3.21 -20.28 13.63
C GLY A 35 -2.24 -19.91 14.75
N PRO A 36 -1.56 -20.91 15.37
CA PRO A 36 -0.57 -20.67 16.39
C PRO A 36 0.62 -19.88 15.90
N ALA A 37 1.28 -19.13 16.80
CA ALA A 37 2.58 -18.54 16.53
C ALA A 37 3.58 -19.66 16.22
N LEU A 38 4.47 -19.44 15.23
CA LEU A 38 5.39 -20.48 14.77
C LEU A 38 6.78 -20.43 15.42
N LYS A 39 7.04 -19.46 16.27
CA LYS A 39 8.28 -19.41 17.05
C LYS A 39 8.47 -20.71 17.82
N GLY A 40 9.62 -21.39 17.65
CA GLY A 40 9.94 -22.66 18.28
C GLY A 40 9.11 -23.85 17.75
N VAL A 41 8.55 -23.76 16.53
CA VAL A 41 7.64 -24.79 16.00
C VAL A 41 8.29 -26.18 15.91
N GLU A 42 9.56 -26.25 15.49
CA GLU A 42 10.26 -27.54 15.36
C GLU A 42 10.40 -28.26 16.72
N GLY A 43 10.68 -27.50 17.79
CA GLY A 43 10.85 -28.08 19.15
C GLY A 43 9.54 -28.51 19.81
N ARG A 44 8.40 -28.18 19.24
CA ARG A 44 7.07 -28.56 19.79
C ARG A 44 6.56 -29.91 19.30
N TRP A 45 7.13 -30.41 18.24
CA TRP A 45 6.79 -31.71 17.67
C TRP A 45 7.75 -32.79 18.13
N SER A 46 7.24 -33.98 18.37
CA SER A 46 8.04 -35.13 18.81
C SER A 46 9.04 -35.60 17.76
N ASP A 47 8.71 -35.41 16.48
CA ASP A 47 9.53 -35.81 15.34
C ASP A 47 9.33 -34.79 14.20
N LYS A 48 10.42 -34.43 13.54
CA LYS A 48 10.41 -33.55 12.36
C LYS A 48 9.57 -34.15 11.21
N LYS A 49 9.59 -35.47 11.03
CA LYS A 49 8.76 -36.14 10.03
C LYS A 49 7.27 -35.95 10.29
N LEU A 50 6.87 -35.94 11.56
CA LEU A 50 5.49 -35.73 11.93
C LEU A 50 5.06 -34.28 11.63
N LEU A 51 5.93 -33.31 11.87
CA LEU A 51 5.70 -31.92 11.45
C LEU A 51 5.56 -31.79 9.92
N HIS A 52 6.39 -32.47 9.13
CA HIS A 52 6.24 -32.51 7.67
C HIS A 52 4.90 -33.12 7.25
N GLN A 53 4.49 -34.25 7.90
CA GLN A 53 3.18 -34.87 7.64
C GLN A 53 2.03 -33.94 8.02
N TRP A 54 2.16 -33.22 9.14
CA TRP A 54 1.18 -32.21 9.54
C TRP A 54 1.01 -31.11 8.49
N ILE A 55 2.10 -30.58 7.96
CA ILE A 55 2.04 -29.55 6.93
C ILE A 55 1.44 -30.11 5.64
N LYS A 56 1.77 -31.32 5.26
CA LYS A 56 1.20 -31.97 4.06
C LYS A 56 -0.26 -32.35 4.20
N ASN A 57 -0.65 -32.85 5.36
CA ASN A 57 -2.03 -33.29 5.64
C ASN A 57 -2.30 -33.32 7.16
N SER A 58 -2.73 -32.20 7.70
CA SER A 58 -3.03 -32.07 9.13
C SER A 58 -4.15 -33.01 9.60
N SER A 59 -5.18 -33.23 8.78
CA SER A 59 -6.30 -34.10 9.10
C SER A 59 -5.86 -35.55 9.34
N SER A 60 -4.89 -36.06 8.58
CA SER A 60 -4.37 -37.42 8.76
C SER A 60 -3.62 -37.58 10.08
N VAL A 61 -2.88 -36.52 10.50
CA VAL A 61 -2.14 -36.55 11.75
C VAL A 61 -3.07 -36.44 12.95
N VAL A 62 -4.14 -35.64 12.87
CA VAL A 62 -5.20 -35.61 13.90
C VAL A 62 -5.86 -36.99 14.00
N ALA A 63 -6.19 -37.61 12.87
CA ALA A 63 -6.83 -38.93 12.83
C ALA A 63 -5.94 -40.05 13.37
N SER A 64 -4.62 -39.92 13.32
CA SER A 64 -3.67 -40.86 13.91
C SER A 64 -3.64 -40.82 15.44
N GLY A 65 -4.26 -39.81 16.06
CA GLY A 65 -4.32 -39.64 17.50
C GLY A 65 -3.08 -39.08 18.16
N ASP A 66 -2.19 -38.43 17.37
CA ASP A 66 -1.01 -37.76 17.95
C ASP A 66 -1.44 -36.75 19.02
N PRO A 67 -0.90 -36.82 20.25
CA PRO A 67 -1.37 -35.98 21.37
C PRO A 67 -1.22 -34.48 21.10
N TYR A 68 -0.13 -34.04 20.43
CA TYR A 68 0.11 -32.65 20.16
C TYR A 68 -0.78 -32.13 19.00
N ALA A 69 -0.96 -32.93 17.96
CA ALA A 69 -1.85 -32.61 16.85
C ALA A 69 -3.31 -32.50 17.31
N VAL A 70 -3.79 -33.43 18.11
CA VAL A 70 -5.15 -33.42 18.71
C VAL A 70 -5.32 -32.21 19.63
N LYS A 71 -4.29 -31.91 20.45
CA LYS A 71 -4.31 -30.73 21.32
C LYS A 71 -4.46 -29.45 20.52
N ILE A 72 -3.59 -29.20 19.52
CA ILE A 72 -3.68 -27.99 18.66
C ILE A 72 -5.04 -27.91 17.97
N PHE A 73 -5.50 -29.01 17.40
CA PHE A 73 -6.81 -29.07 16.75
C PHE A 73 -7.95 -28.63 17.68
N ASN A 74 -7.94 -29.08 18.92
CA ASN A 74 -8.95 -28.68 19.93
C ASN A 74 -8.77 -27.23 20.39
N ASP A 75 -7.52 -26.78 20.63
CA ASP A 75 -7.21 -25.42 21.07
C ASP A 75 -7.63 -24.36 20.03
N PHE A 76 -7.67 -24.75 18.76
CA PHE A 76 -8.09 -23.89 17.63
C PHE A 76 -9.48 -24.23 17.10
N ASN A 77 -10.44 -24.53 18.01
CA ASN A 77 -11.86 -24.75 17.72
C ASN A 77 -12.12 -25.83 16.66
N LYS A 78 -11.31 -26.87 16.64
CA LYS A 78 -11.37 -27.98 15.66
C LYS A 78 -11.21 -27.50 14.21
N GLN A 79 -10.57 -26.37 13.99
CA GLN A 79 -10.26 -25.89 12.66
C GLN A 79 -9.14 -26.73 12.04
N VAL A 80 -9.41 -27.28 10.86
CA VAL A 80 -8.43 -28.06 10.11
C VAL A 80 -7.46 -27.10 9.38
N MET A 81 -6.16 -27.24 9.65
CA MET A 81 -5.14 -26.56 8.85
C MET A 81 -5.18 -27.08 7.41
N PRO A 82 -5.24 -26.23 6.37
CA PRO A 82 -5.15 -26.67 4.97
C PRO A 82 -3.88 -27.51 4.74
N GLY A 83 -4.02 -28.61 4.01
CA GLY A 83 -2.88 -29.45 3.66
C GLY A 83 -2.16 -28.96 2.41
N PHE A 84 -0.84 -29.16 2.35
CA PHE A 84 0.02 -28.80 1.23
C PHE A 84 0.73 -30.03 0.65
N PRO A 85 -0.01 -30.97 0.03
CA PRO A 85 0.54 -32.25 -0.44
C PRO A 85 1.56 -32.11 -1.57
N SER A 86 1.57 -30.98 -2.27
CA SER A 86 2.52 -30.68 -3.36
C SER A 86 3.91 -30.25 -2.87
N PHE A 87 4.07 -29.93 -1.58
CA PHE A 87 5.37 -29.55 -1.05
C PHE A 87 6.26 -30.77 -0.87
N SER A 88 7.49 -30.68 -1.42
CA SER A 88 8.54 -31.62 -1.10
C SER A 88 9.04 -31.43 0.34
N ASP A 89 9.71 -32.42 0.91
CA ASP A 89 10.34 -32.29 2.23
C ASP A 89 11.38 -31.14 2.24
N ALA A 90 12.09 -30.94 1.11
CA ALA A 90 13.01 -29.83 0.96
C ALA A 90 12.34 -28.45 0.97
N ASP A 91 11.13 -28.31 0.41
CA ASP A 91 10.37 -27.05 0.47
C ASP A 91 9.93 -26.73 1.90
N ILE A 92 9.55 -27.74 2.65
CA ILE A 92 9.19 -27.61 4.06
C ILE A 92 10.41 -27.25 4.90
N ASP A 93 11.56 -27.89 4.65
CA ASP A 93 12.83 -27.56 5.30
C ASP A 93 13.25 -26.11 5.02
N ASP A 94 13.10 -25.63 3.77
CA ASP A 94 13.34 -24.24 3.39
C ASP A 94 12.43 -23.27 4.20
N ILE A 95 11.14 -23.60 4.36
CA ILE A 95 10.17 -22.82 5.17
C ILE A 95 10.58 -22.81 6.65
N LEU A 96 10.94 -23.96 7.22
CA LEU A 96 11.34 -24.07 8.62
C LEU A 96 12.63 -23.29 8.89
N ALA A 97 13.60 -23.34 7.96
CA ALA A 97 14.82 -22.54 8.04
C ALA A 97 14.54 -21.03 8.01
N PHE A 98 13.57 -20.57 7.22
CA PHE A 98 13.11 -19.17 7.26
C PHE A 98 12.48 -18.82 8.61
N ILE A 99 11.61 -19.68 9.16
CA ILE A 99 10.99 -19.45 10.47
C ILE A 99 12.07 -19.33 11.54
N ALA A 100 13.04 -20.24 11.58
CA ALA A 100 14.16 -20.22 12.53
C ALA A 100 15.01 -18.94 12.38
N GLN A 101 15.25 -18.46 11.16
CA GLN A 101 15.95 -17.20 10.93
C GLN A 101 15.15 -15.99 11.41
N GLU A 102 13.82 -16.01 11.23
CA GLU A 102 12.95 -14.92 11.65
C GLU A 102 12.76 -14.87 13.18
N GLU A 103 12.82 -16.03 13.87
CA GLU A 103 12.75 -16.12 15.34
C GLU A 103 13.83 -15.31 16.05
N VAL A 104 15.03 -15.20 15.46
CA VAL A 104 16.18 -14.50 16.01
C VAL A 104 16.08 -12.98 15.84
N LYS A 105 15.22 -12.51 14.92
CA LYS A 105 15.04 -11.09 14.70
C LYS A 105 14.18 -10.48 15.79
N ASP A 106 14.67 -9.39 16.41
CA ASP A 106 13.89 -8.61 17.37
C ASP A 106 12.61 -8.10 16.66
N PRO A 107 11.41 -8.41 17.17
CA PRO A 107 10.15 -7.91 16.59
C PRO A 107 10.03 -6.38 16.59
N ASN A 108 10.90 -5.65 17.32
CA ASN A 108 11.00 -4.20 17.30
C ASN A 108 12.10 -3.65 16.36
N ALA A 109 12.99 -4.48 15.82
CA ALA A 109 14.05 -4.04 14.91
C ALA A 109 13.52 -3.61 13.52
N GLY A 110 12.28 -3.91 13.18
CA GLY A 110 11.63 -3.52 11.93
C GLY A 110 11.12 -2.07 11.87
N LYS A 111 11.32 -1.27 12.92
CA LYS A 111 10.94 0.16 12.95
C LYS A 111 12.05 1.13 12.53
N THR A 112 13.21 0.63 12.09
CA THR A 112 14.28 1.48 11.56
C THR A 112 14.37 1.33 10.04
N ALA A 113 13.96 2.40 9.36
CA ALA A 113 14.39 2.85 8.04
C ALA A 113 14.52 1.78 6.95
N GLY A 114 13.47 1.59 6.17
CA GLY A 114 13.62 1.30 4.75
C GLY A 114 14.34 2.47 4.08
N PRO A 115 15.10 2.24 2.97
CA PRO A 115 15.82 3.30 2.30
C PRO A 115 14.83 4.41 1.91
N ALA A 116 15.23 5.63 2.22
CA ALA A 116 14.51 6.86 1.90
C ALA A 116 14.22 6.93 0.38
N GLY A 117 13.12 6.37 -0.04
CA GLY A 117 12.41 6.81 -1.21
C GLY A 117 11.64 8.04 -0.79
N ALA A 118 11.99 9.17 -1.39
CA ALA A 118 11.48 10.51 -1.24
C ALA A 118 10.29 10.62 -0.28
N SER A 119 10.54 11.13 0.90
CA SER A 119 9.52 11.64 1.79
C SER A 119 8.71 12.66 1.01
N ALA A 120 7.59 12.23 0.44
CA ALA A 120 6.48 13.14 0.33
C ALA A 120 6.16 13.48 1.79
N ALA A 121 6.60 14.64 2.21
CA ALA A 121 6.18 15.22 3.46
C ALA A 121 4.66 15.06 3.51
N SER A 122 4.19 14.28 4.44
CA SER A 122 2.83 14.39 4.93
C SER A 122 2.76 15.82 5.48
N GLN A 123 2.35 16.75 4.63
CA GLN A 123 1.90 18.04 5.07
C GLN A 123 0.66 17.77 5.92
N ASP A 124 0.89 17.79 7.21
CA ASP A 124 -0.14 18.16 8.18
C ASP A 124 -0.43 19.65 7.91
N SER A 125 -1.13 19.91 6.79
CA SER A 125 -1.39 21.26 6.29
C SER A 125 -2.78 21.78 6.65
N GLY A 126 -3.53 21.06 7.48
CA GLY A 126 -4.92 21.43 7.78
C GLY A 126 -5.06 22.72 8.58
N ASN A 127 -4.24 22.93 9.62
CA ASN A 127 -4.40 24.09 10.51
C ASN A 127 -3.37 25.21 10.31
N ASN A 128 -2.15 24.87 9.89
CA ASN A 128 -1.10 25.88 9.77
C ASN A 128 -1.23 26.78 8.53
N SER A 129 -1.74 26.26 7.41
CA SER A 129 -1.94 27.05 6.18
C SER A 129 -3.00 28.14 6.38
N LEU A 130 -4.07 27.84 7.12
CA LEU A 130 -5.11 28.80 7.46
C LEU A 130 -4.58 29.87 8.42
N LEU A 131 -3.79 29.46 9.43
CA LEU A 131 -3.12 30.37 10.36
C LEU A 131 -2.14 31.32 9.62
N PHE A 132 -1.27 30.77 8.75
CA PHE A 132 -0.36 31.59 7.94
C PHE A 132 -1.11 32.49 6.97
N GLY A 133 -2.22 32.05 6.38
CA GLY A 133 -3.09 32.87 5.54
C GLY A 133 -3.68 34.07 6.30
N ILE A 134 -4.17 33.84 7.50
CA ILE A 134 -4.72 34.90 8.37
C ILE A 134 -3.61 35.89 8.76
N ILE A 135 -2.44 35.39 9.20
CA ILE A 135 -1.29 36.25 9.57
C ILE A 135 -0.86 37.11 8.38
N THR A 136 -0.77 36.53 7.19
CA THR A 136 -0.39 37.25 5.96
C THR A 136 -1.40 38.32 5.61
N LEU A 137 -2.68 38.03 5.75
CA LEU A 137 -3.77 39.01 5.52
C LEU A 137 -3.69 40.19 6.52
N ILE A 138 -3.47 39.88 7.80
CA ILE A 138 -3.33 40.93 8.84
C ILE A 138 -2.10 41.80 8.53
N LEU A 139 -0.96 41.22 8.19
CA LEU A 139 0.25 41.96 7.84
C LEU A 139 0.05 42.84 6.61
N ALA A 140 -0.68 42.37 5.59
CA ALA A 140 -1.02 43.14 4.41
C ALA A 140 -1.92 44.35 4.76
N VAL A 141 -2.91 44.16 5.60
CA VAL A 141 -3.78 45.25 6.08
C VAL A 141 -3.00 46.28 6.88
N VAL A 142 -2.13 45.85 7.79
CA VAL A 142 -1.24 46.72 8.57
C VAL A 142 -0.33 47.54 7.65
N ALA A 143 0.26 46.90 6.65
CA ALA A 143 1.12 47.55 5.66
C ALA A 143 0.36 48.65 4.89
N LEU A 144 -0.88 48.41 4.47
CA LEU A 144 -1.71 49.39 3.79
C LEU A 144 -2.07 50.57 4.70
N ILE A 145 -2.37 50.34 5.99
CA ILE A 145 -2.62 51.40 6.99
C ILE A 145 -1.33 52.23 7.18
N LEU A 146 -0.19 51.60 7.34
CA LEU A 146 1.09 52.30 7.51
C LEU A 146 1.44 53.20 6.29
N MET A 147 1.22 52.69 5.07
CA MET A 147 1.39 53.45 3.85
C MET A 147 0.45 54.68 3.80
N GLN A 148 -0.80 54.55 4.21
CA GLN A 148 -1.74 55.64 4.25
C GLN A 148 -1.35 56.67 5.32
N ILE A 149 -0.89 56.23 6.50
CA ILE A 149 -0.40 57.10 7.58
C ILE A 149 0.86 57.87 7.06
N ASN A 150 1.80 57.19 6.43
CA ASN A 150 3.00 57.83 5.88
C ASN A 150 2.64 58.90 4.81
N SER A 151 1.68 58.63 3.94
CA SER A 151 1.16 59.60 2.95
C SER A 151 0.54 60.83 3.62
N ASN A 152 -0.23 60.66 4.68
CA ASN A 152 -0.84 61.72 5.43
C ASN A 152 0.22 62.58 6.20
N LEU A 153 1.23 61.89 6.80
CA LEU A 153 2.33 62.58 7.50
C LEU A 153 3.18 63.42 6.53
N ASN A 154 3.48 62.90 5.34
CA ASN A 154 4.20 63.63 4.32
C ASN A 154 3.42 64.91 3.88
N LYS A 155 2.11 64.83 3.76
CA LYS A 155 1.27 66.01 3.50
C LYS A 155 1.37 67.02 4.63
N LEU A 156 1.19 66.59 5.88
CA LEU A 156 1.28 67.50 7.04
C LEU A 156 2.67 68.19 7.14
N ALA A 157 3.72 67.47 6.82
CA ALA A 157 5.07 68.07 6.76
C ALA A 157 5.18 69.09 5.65
N ALA A 158 4.70 68.84 4.45
CA ALA A 158 4.73 69.75 3.32
C ALA A 158 3.84 71.00 3.59
N ASP A 159 2.65 70.85 4.19
CA ASP A 159 1.77 71.96 4.59
C ASP A 159 2.46 72.89 5.62
N LYS A 160 3.23 72.31 6.57
CA LYS A 160 4.03 73.06 7.53
C LYS A 160 5.14 73.88 6.88
N ASP A 161 5.76 73.33 5.83
CA ASP A 161 6.84 73.97 5.06
C ASP A 161 6.29 74.94 4.00
N GLY A 162 4.97 75.15 3.91
CA GLY A 162 4.30 76.00 2.94
C GLY A 162 4.34 75.55 1.49
N VAL A 163 4.62 74.25 1.26
CA VAL A 163 4.66 73.64 -0.08
C VAL A 163 3.25 73.13 -0.43
N PRO A 164 2.59 73.67 -1.47
CA PRO A 164 1.26 73.20 -1.85
C PRO A 164 1.33 71.76 -2.41
N THR A 165 0.87 70.80 -1.63
CA THR A 165 0.74 69.41 -2.07
C THR A 165 -0.73 69.04 -2.22
N GLY A 166 -1.06 68.15 -3.19
CA GLY A 166 -2.43 67.69 -3.38
C GLY A 166 -2.93 66.83 -2.22
N GLU A 167 -4.25 66.72 -2.09
CA GLU A 167 -4.88 65.80 -1.10
C GLU A 167 -4.39 64.36 -1.27
N PRO A 168 -4.05 63.65 -0.18
CA PRO A 168 -3.65 62.22 -0.24
C PRO A 168 -4.80 61.37 -0.80
N VAL A 169 -4.54 60.66 -1.85
CA VAL A 169 -5.53 59.77 -2.47
C VAL A 169 -5.76 58.56 -1.58
N PRO A 170 -7.00 58.25 -1.16
CA PRO A 170 -7.29 57.04 -0.40
C PRO A 170 -6.81 55.82 -1.16
N PHE A 171 -6.31 54.76 -0.43
CA PHE A 171 -5.71 53.58 -1.02
C PHE A 171 -6.62 52.90 -2.05
N TYR A 172 -7.95 52.87 -1.83
CA TYR A 172 -8.94 52.27 -2.72
C TYR A 172 -9.19 53.08 -4.02
N LYS A 173 -8.71 54.35 -4.11
CA LYS A 173 -8.71 55.16 -5.33
C LYS A 173 -7.35 55.28 -5.97
N ASN A 174 -6.31 54.78 -5.33
CA ASN A 174 -4.95 54.86 -5.87
C ASN A 174 -4.76 53.84 -6.99
N LYS A 175 -4.53 54.34 -8.20
CA LYS A 175 -4.39 53.51 -9.43
C LYS A 175 -3.30 52.44 -9.28
N ALA A 176 -2.20 52.71 -8.57
CA ALA A 176 -1.11 51.77 -8.35
C ALA A 176 -1.55 50.61 -7.47
N TYR A 177 -2.31 50.85 -6.40
CA TYR A 177 -2.80 49.77 -5.54
C TYR A 177 -3.91 48.97 -6.21
N ILE A 178 -4.76 49.62 -7.00
CA ILE A 178 -5.78 48.90 -7.80
C ILE A 178 -5.07 47.98 -8.83
N ALA A 179 -4.07 48.52 -9.56
CA ALA A 179 -3.32 47.71 -10.51
C ALA A 179 -2.59 46.52 -9.86
N LEU A 180 -1.98 46.74 -8.67
CA LEU A 180 -1.37 45.63 -7.89
C LEU A 180 -2.38 44.57 -7.44
N ALA A 181 -3.53 45.04 -6.95
CA ALA A 181 -4.60 44.10 -6.54
C ALA A 181 -5.11 43.25 -7.73
N ILE A 182 -5.32 43.90 -8.90
CA ILE A 182 -5.71 43.18 -10.11
C ILE A 182 -4.63 42.19 -10.54
N LEU A 183 -3.35 42.57 -10.49
CA LEU A 183 -2.24 41.69 -10.82
C LEU A 183 -2.17 40.49 -9.88
N LEU A 184 -2.31 40.69 -8.57
CA LEU A 184 -2.34 39.60 -7.60
C LEU A 184 -3.54 38.67 -7.84
N LEU A 185 -4.72 39.23 -8.10
CA LEU A 185 -5.91 38.45 -8.42
C LEU A 185 -5.72 37.62 -9.69
N PHE A 186 -5.07 38.20 -10.72
CA PHE A 186 -4.74 37.50 -11.95
C PHE A 186 -3.74 36.36 -11.71
N ILE A 187 -2.70 36.58 -10.91
CA ILE A 187 -1.71 35.54 -10.57
C ILE A 187 -2.38 34.41 -9.77
N VAL A 188 -3.13 34.74 -8.73
CA VAL A 188 -3.80 33.75 -7.89
C VAL A 188 -4.89 33.00 -8.69
N GLY A 189 -5.70 33.73 -9.43
CA GLY A 189 -6.71 33.14 -10.30
C GLY A 189 -6.11 32.24 -11.38
N GLY A 190 -5.03 32.69 -12.00
CA GLY A 190 -4.26 31.89 -12.96
C GLY A 190 -3.70 30.61 -12.35
N TYR A 191 -3.12 30.71 -11.15
CA TYR A 191 -2.61 29.54 -10.43
C TYR A 191 -3.72 28.50 -10.16
N TYR A 192 -4.85 28.90 -9.63
CA TYR A 192 -5.98 27.98 -9.36
C TYR A 192 -6.57 27.41 -10.64
N THR A 193 -6.70 28.24 -11.70
CA THR A 193 -7.21 27.77 -13.00
C THR A 193 -6.29 26.72 -13.63
N ILE A 194 -4.99 26.95 -13.62
CA ILE A 194 -4.00 26.02 -14.19
C ILE A 194 -3.99 24.71 -13.37
N ASN A 195 -3.95 24.79 -12.04
CA ASN A 195 -3.98 23.58 -11.21
C ASN A 195 -5.28 22.81 -11.35
N GLY A 196 -6.42 23.52 -11.45
CA GLY A 196 -7.71 22.89 -11.70
C GLY A 196 -7.76 22.18 -13.06
N ALA A 197 -7.23 22.83 -14.10
CA ALA A 197 -7.13 22.23 -15.44
C ALA A 197 -6.18 20.99 -15.46
N ILE A 198 -5.03 21.08 -14.77
CA ILE A 198 -4.12 19.94 -14.61
C ILE A 198 -4.77 18.80 -13.83
N GLY A 199 -5.60 19.11 -12.85
CA GLY A 199 -6.34 18.12 -12.04
C GLY A 199 -7.50 17.44 -12.76
N LEU A 200 -7.94 17.95 -13.90
CA LEU A 200 -9.06 17.40 -14.66
C LEU A 200 -8.76 15.95 -15.10
N GLY A 201 -9.64 15.02 -14.75
CA GLY A 201 -9.49 13.60 -15.06
C GLY A 201 -8.50 12.82 -14.19
N ARG A 202 -7.82 13.47 -13.23
CA ARG A 202 -6.99 12.80 -12.23
C ARG A 202 -7.81 12.45 -11.01
N GLN A 203 -7.66 11.21 -10.55
CA GLN A 203 -8.44 10.68 -9.43
C GLN A 203 -7.57 10.45 -8.17
N LYS A 204 -6.45 11.18 -8.05
CA LYS A 204 -5.65 11.12 -6.82
C LYS A 204 -6.53 11.44 -5.61
N ASP A 205 -6.33 10.68 -4.54
CA ASP A 205 -7.08 10.75 -3.28
C ASP A 205 -8.59 10.38 -3.40
N TYR A 206 -9.01 9.84 -4.56
CA TYR A 206 -10.36 9.32 -4.71
C TYR A 206 -10.59 8.13 -3.79
N MET A 207 -11.56 8.26 -2.90
CA MET A 207 -11.87 7.31 -1.83
C MET A 207 -13.40 7.16 -1.76
N PRO A 208 -13.98 6.29 -2.60
CA PRO A 208 -15.43 6.08 -2.59
C PRO A 208 -15.85 5.19 -1.43
N GLU A 209 -17.07 5.40 -0.94
CA GLU A 209 -17.70 4.49 0.01
C GLU A 209 -17.85 3.09 -0.61
N GLN A 210 -17.56 2.07 0.17
CA GLN A 210 -17.65 0.68 -0.23
C GLN A 210 -18.85 -0.02 0.42
N PRO A 211 -19.44 -1.04 -0.24
CA PRO A 211 -20.59 -1.78 0.33
C PRO A 211 -20.30 -2.41 1.69
N ILE A 212 -19.05 -2.83 1.90
CA ILE A 212 -18.53 -3.37 3.16
C ILE A 212 -17.28 -2.57 3.51
N PHE A 213 -17.19 -2.07 4.74
CA PHE A 213 -15.98 -1.45 5.25
C PHE A 213 -14.89 -2.51 5.41
N TYR A 214 -13.96 -2.55 4.47
CA TYR A 214 -12.85 -3.49 4.49
C TYR A 214 -11.54 -2.77 4.80
N SER A 215 -10.97 -3.03 5.98
CA SER A 215 -9.72 -2.42 6.41
C SER A 215 -8.50 -3.23 5.97
N HIS A 216 -7.70 -2.69 5.06
CA HIS A 216 -6.38 -3.26 4.72
C HIS A 216 -5.42 -3.19 5.91
N LYS A 217 -5.54 -2.17 6.74
CA LYS A 217 -4.76 -2.02 7.97
C LYS A 217 -4.96 -3.20 8.93
N VAL A 218 -6.20 -3.65 9.11
CA VAL A 218 -6.48 -4.84 9.94
C VAL A 218 -5.91 -6.09 9.30
N HIS A 219 -6.17 -6.31 8.01
CA HIS A 219 -5.80 -7.55 7.32
C HIS A 219 -4.30 -7.61 6.98
N ALA A 220 -3.79 -6.64 6.22
CA ALA A 220 -2.41 -6.65 5.75
C ALA A 220 -1.43 -5.97 6.73
N GLY A 221 -1.87 -4.98 7.49
CA GLY A 221 -1.05 -4.29 8.48
C GLY A 221 -0.92 -5.09 9.78
N VAL A 222 -2.02 -5.24 10.51
CA VAL A 222 -2.02 -5.88 11.84
C VAL A 222 -1.83 -7.39 11.73
N ASN A 223 -2.59 -8.05 10.86
CA ASN A 223 -2.54 -9.51 10.70
C ASN A 223 -1.47 -9.98 9.70
N GLN A 224 -0.83 -9.06 8.97
CA GLN A 224 0.27 -9.33 8.03
C GLN A 224 -0.10 -10.34 6.93
N ILE A 225 -1.37 -10.37 6.52
CA ILE A 225 -1.82 -11.19 5.40
C ILE A 225 -1.17 -10.65 4.12
N ASN A 226 -0.52 -11.53 3.36
CA ASN A 226 0.16 -11.14 2.12
C ASN A 226 -0.86 -10.64 1.08
N CYS A 227 -0.51 -9.55 0.37
CA CYS A 227 -1.34 -8.96 -0.69
C CYS A 227 -1.76 -10.00 -1.74
N LEU A 228 -0.85 -10.89 -2.13
CA LEU A 228 -1.06 -11.91 -3.15
C LEU A 228 -1.97 -13.06 -2.71
N TYR A 229 -2.25 -13.19 -1.42
CA TYR A 229 -3.25 -14.14 -0.94
C TYR A 229 -4.64 -13.77 -1.48
N CYS A 230 -4.96 -12.48 -1.46
CA CYS A 230 -6.23 -11.96 -1.95
C CYS A 230 -6.14 -11.49 -3.42
N HIS A 231 -5.02 -10.91 -3.82
CA HIS A 231 -4.79 -10.32 -5.14
C HIS A 231 -3.83 -11.16 -6.01
N ALA A 232 -4.01 -12.49 -6.04
CA ALA A 232 -3.14 -13.40 -6.78
C ALA A 232 -3.04 -13.09 -8.29
N GLY A 233 -4.04 -12.42 -8.86
CA GLY A 233 -4.02 -11.97 -10.24
C GLY A 233 -2.89 -10.98 -10.55
N ALA A 234 -2.39 -10.27 -9.54
CA ALA A 234 -1.31 -9.30 -9.72
C ALA A 234 -0.01 -9.92 -10.26
N GLU A 235 0.29 -11.19 -9.93
CA GLU A 235 1.45 -11.90 -10.47
C GLU A 235 1.19 -12.56 -11.81
N LYS A 236 -0.05 -12.87 -12.14
CA LYS A 236 -0.38 -13.78 -13.24
C LYS A 236 -1.09 -13.10 -14.41
N SER A 237 -1.60 -11.88 -14.21
CA SER A 237 -2.43 -11.23 -15.20
C SER A 237 -2.22 -9.71 -15.27
N LYS A 238 -2.92 -9.09 -16.23
CA LYS A 238 -3.01 -7.64 -16.38
C LYS A 238 -3.62 -6.98 -15.13
N HIS A 239 -4.61 -7.63 -14.51
CA HIS A 239 -5.37 -7.09 -13.39
C HIS A 239 -5.04 -7.83 -12.09
N ALA A 240 -4.91 -7.08 -10.99
CA ALA A 240 -4.70 -7.66 -9.66
C ALA A 240 -5.90 -8.46 -9.16
N MET A 241 -7.08 -8.23 -9.70
CA MET A 241 -8.37 -8.79 -9.32
C MET A 241 -8.85 -8.33 -7.93
N ILE A 242 -10.14 -8.22 -7.77
CA ILE A 242 -10.81 -8.23 -6.47
C ILE A 242 -11.02 -9.70 -6.10
N PRO A 243 -10.64 -10.14 -4.88
CA PRO A 243 -10.80 -11.54 -4.49
C PRO A 243 -12.29 -11.93 -4.46
N SER A 244 -12.58 -13.18 -4.82
CA SER A 244 -13.92 -13.73 -4.61
C SER A 244 -14.23 -13.88 -3.13
N GLU A 245 -15.50 -13.85 -2.78
CA GLU A 245 -15.97 -13.98 -1.39
C GLU A 245 -15.51 -15.28 -0.73
N ASN A 246 -15.26 -16.33 -1.50
CA ASN A 246 -14.70 -17.58 -1.00
C ASN A 246 -13.36 -17.40 -0.27
N ILE A 247 -12.52 -16.47 -0.74
CA ILE A 247 -11.23 -16.16 -0.10
C ILE A 247 -11.47 -15.53 1.28
N CYS A 248 -12.45 -14.64 1.41
CA CYS A 248 -12.85 -14.06 2.69
C CYS A 248 -13.32 -15.15 3.65
N MET A 249 -14.13 -16.09 3.16
CA MET A 249 -14.71 -17.18 3.94
C MET A 249 -13.71 -18.25 4.36
N ASN A 250 -12.47 -18.27 3.83
CA ASN A 250 -11.43 -19.15 4.36
C ASN A 250 -11.12 -18.85 5.84
N CYS A 251 -11.25 -17.58 6.26
CA CYS A 251 -11.05 -17.16 7.64
C CYS A 251 -12.38 -16.82 8.34
N HIS A 252 -13.29 -16.14 7.64
CA HIS A 252 -14.53 -15.64 8.25
C HIS A 252 -15.59 -16.73 8.54
N LYS A 253 -15.40 -17.97 8.13
CA LYS A 253 -16.20 -19.10 8.67
C LYS A 253 -16.04 -19.25 10.18
N THR A 254 -14.85 -18.91 10.70
CA THR A 254 -14.52 -19.03 12.13
C THR A 254 -14.41 -17.68 12.82
N ILE A 255 -14.00 -16.64 12.11
CA ILE A 255 -13.89 -15.28 12.62
C ILE A 255 -15.19 -14.53 12.32
N SER A 256 -16.18 -14.68 13.21
CA SER A 256 -17.52 -14.10 13.06
C SER A 256 -17.69 -12.74 13.75
N GLU A 257 -16.73 -12.33 14.57
CA GLU A 257 -16.78 -11.11 15.36
C GLU A 257 -15.44 -10.38 15.30
N TYR A 258 -15.51 -9.06 15.32
CA TYR A 258 -14.34 -8.21 15.37
C TYR A 258 -13.98 -7.87 16.82
N SER A 259 -12.77 -8.20 17.23
CA SER A 259 -12.25 -7.97 18.58
C SER A 259 -10.98 -7.10 18.60
N GLY A 260 -10.66 -6.44 17.48
CA GLY A 260 -9.49 -5.57 17.36
C GLY A 260 -9.71 -4.16 17.92
N ALA A 261 -8.77 -3.25 17.62
CA ALA A 261 -8.87 -1.85 17.97
C ALA A 261 -10.07 -1.16 17.28
N ASP A 262 -10.58 -0.09 17.87
CA ASP A 262 -11.67 0.70 17.28
C ASP A 262 -11.35 1.10 15.83
N LEU A 263 -12.34 0.94 14.96
CA LEU A 263 -12.28 1.31 13.54
C LEU A 263 -12.99 2.64 13.31
N TYR A 264 -12.44 3.46 12.43
CA TYR A 264 -13.02 4.75 12.07
C TYR A 264 -12.95 4.96 10.56
N THR A 265 -13.97 5.58 9.99
CA THR A 265 -13.90 6.11 8.62
C THR A 265 -12.94 7.30 8.56
N ALA A 266 -12.58 7.72 7.37
CA ALA A 266 -11.74 8.90 7.16
C ALA A 266 -12.36 10.19 7.73
N GLU A 267 -13.71 10.26 7.80
CA GLU A 267 -14.44 11.37 8.46
C GLU A 267 -14.51 11.23 9.99
N GLY A 268 -13.89 10.19 10.57
CA GLY A 268 -13.86 9.97 12.02
C GLY A 268 -15.10 9.29 12.60
N LYS A 269 -15.99 8.73 11.76
CA LYS A 269 -17.15 7.97 12.22
C LYS A 269 -16.72 6.57 12.67
N LYS A 270 -17.12 6.17 13.88
CA LYS A 270 -16.83 4.82 14.40
C LYS A 270 -17.56 3.74 13.61
N VAL A 271 -16.84 2.70 13.23
CA VAL A 271 -17.36 1.56 12.47
C VAL A 271 -17.46 0.33 13.38
N ASN A 272 -18.56 -0.39 13.28
CA ASN A 272 -18.74 -1.66 13.96
C ASN A 272 -18.24 -2.81 13.07
N GLY A 273 -17.00 -3.26 13.28
CA GLY A 273 -16.37 -4.32 12.47
C GLY A 273 -17.14 -5.64 12.47
N THR A 274 -17.81 -6.01 13.57
CA THR A 274 -18.67 -7.19 13.59
C THR A 274 -19.87 -7.03 12.65
N ALA A 275 -20.48 -5.85 12.59
CA ALA A 275 -21.58 -5.60 11.66
C ALA A 275 -21.11 -5.70 10.19
N GLU A 276 -19.88 -5.27 9.90
CA GLU A 276 -19.31 -5.43 8.55
C GLU A 276 -19.05 -6.90 8.17
N ILE A 277 -18.64 -7.73 9.12
CA ILE A 277 -18.56 -9.19 8.91
C ILE A 277 -19.96 -9.78 8.64
N GLN A 278 -21.01 -9.32 9.32
CA GLN A 278 -22.37 -9.79 9.05
C GLN A 278 -22.85 -9.42 7.64
N LYS A 279 -22.46 -8.23 7.12
CA LYS A 279 -22.73 -7.88 5.70
C LYS A 279 -22.07 -8.89 4.74
N LEU A 280 -20.83 -9.34 5.03
CA LEU A 280 -20.20 -10.40 4.23
C LEU A 280 -21.05 -11.68 4.26
N TYR A 281 -21.54 -12.10 5.43
CA TYR A 281 -22.37 -13.28 5.55
C TYR A 281 -23.68 -13.16 4.76
N ASP A 282 -24.30 -11.99 4.77
CA ASP A 282 -25.50 -11.71 3.98
C ASP A 282 -25.24 -11.83 2.47
N HIS A 283 -24.03 -11.41 2.03
CA HIS A 283 -23.64 -11.54 0.63
C HIS A 283 -23.38 -12.99 0.21
N VAL A 284 -22.68 -13.76 1.05
CA VAL A 284 -22.34 -15.16 0.72
C VAL A 284 -23.44 -16.15 1.09
N GLY A 285 -24.47 -15.75 1.81
CA GLY A 285 -25.53 -16.62 2.30
C GLY A 285 -25.11 -17.56 3.43
N TRP A 286 -24.10 -17.18 4.22
CA TRP A 286 -23.57 -17.96 5.33
C TRP A 286 -24.39 -17.76 6.61
N ASP A 287 -24.77 -18.83 7.25
CA ASP A 287 -25.39 -18.83 8.58
C ASP A 287 -24.37 -19.29 9.63
N LYS A 288 -23.98 -18.35 10.55
CA LYS A 288 -22.99 -18.64 11.58
C LYS A 288 -23.46 -19.66 12.62
N THR A 289 -24.78 -19.80 12.83
CA THR A 289 -25.33 -20.75 13.78
C THR A 289 -25.38 -22.15 13.17
N ALA A 290 -25.85 -22.25 11.92
CA ALA A 290 -25.88 -23.50 11.18
C ALA A 290 -24.49 -23.93 10.67
N GLN A 291 -23.50 -23.04 10.67
CA GLN A 291 -22.17 -23.24 10.07
C GLN A 291 -22.27 -23.75 8.62
N ALA A 292 -23.20 -23.19 7.86
CA ALA A 292 -23.51 -23.60 6.49
C ALA A 292 -23.99 -22.45 5.63
N TYR A 293 -23.88 -22.62 4.32
CA TYR A 293 -24.50 -21.71 3.35
C TYR A 293 -25.98 -22.08 3.21
N THR A 294 -26.86 -21.27 3.79
CA THR A 294 -28.29 -21.51 3.85
C THR A 294 -29.11 -20.76 2.80
N LYS A 295 -28.49 -19.77 2.16
CA LYS A 295 -29.11 -18.93 1.14
C LYS A 295 -28.19 -18.84 -0.09
N PRO A 296 -28.75 -18.57 -1.29
CA PRO A 296 -27.92 -18.27 -2.46
C PRO A 296 -27.10 -17.01 -2.21
N GLY A 297 -25.82 -17.05 -2.55
CA GLY A 297 -24.95 -15.89 -2.49
C GLY A 297 -25.28 -14.85 -3.56
N LYS A 298 -24.91 -13.62 -3.31
CA LYS A 298 -24.98 -12.50 -4.26
C LYS A 298 -23.64 -11.73 -4.22
N PRO A 299 -23.12 -11.29 -5.37
CA PRO A 299 -21.80 -10.64 -5.42
C PRO A 299 -21.80 -9.32 -4.66
N ILE A 300 -20.65 -8.99 -4.06
CA ILE A 300 -20.40 -7.69 -3.47
C ILE A 300 -20.06 -6.72 -4.61
N GLN A 301 -20.82 -5.63 -4.75
CA GLN A 301 -20.62 -4.61 -5.78
C GLN A 301 -19.56 -3.59 -5.34
N TRP A 302 -18.28 -3.99 -5.37
CA TRP A 302 -17.18 -3.10 -5.02
C TRP A 302 -17.04 -1.93 -5.97
N THR A 303 -16.88 -0.73 -5.44
CA THR A 303 -16.59 0.46 -6.23
C THR A 303 -15.10 0.47 -6.61
N LYS A 304 -14.81 0.56 -7.91
CA LYS A 304 -13.44 0.58 -8.42
C LYS A 304 -12.76 1.90 -8.06
N ILE A 305 -11.60 1.81 -7.38
CA ILE A 305 -10.84 2.97 -6.90
C ILE A 305 -9.81 3.40 -7.95
N HIS A 306 -8.95 2.47 -8.40
CA HIS A 306 -7.91 2.75 -9.37
C HIS A 306 -8.43 2.58 -10.79
N ASN A 307 -8.39 3.64 -11.57
CA ASN A 307 -8.86 3.61 -12.95
C ASN A 307 -7.84 4.25 -13.88
N LEU A 308 -7.59 3.59 -15.01
CA LEU A 308 -6.81 4.14 -16.12
C LEU A 308 -7.74 4.34 -17.31
N PRO A 309 -7.47 5.34 -18.18
CA PRO A 309 -8.18 5.49 -19.44
C PRO A 309 -8.06 4.23 -20.30
N ASP A 310 -9.10 3.92 -21.10
CA ASP A 310 -9.17 2.69 -21.87
C ASP A 310 -8.02 2.54 -22.88
N HIS A 311 -7.45 3.64 -23.36
CA HIS A 311 -6.32 3.67 -24.28
C HIS A 311 -4.96 3.41 -23.60
N VAL A 312 -4.94 3.16 -22.28
CA VAL A 312 -3.71 2.89 -21.53
C VAL A 312 -3.63 1.41 -21.16
N TYR A 313 -2.58 0.77 -21.63
CA TYR A 313 -2.25 -0.60 -21.25
C TYR A 313 -1.36 -0.59 -20.00
N PHE A 314 -1.78 -1.29 -18.96
CA PHE A 314 -0.98 -1.53 -17.77
C PHE A 314 -1.11 -3.00 -17.36
N ASN A 315 0.03 -3.64 -17.07
CA ASN A 315 0.07 -5.05 -16.70
C ASN A 315 0.76 -5.21 -15.34
N HIS A 316 0.00 -5.64 -14.31
CA HIS A 316 0.54 -5.87 -12.99
C HIS A 316 1.66 -6.91 -12.97
N SER A 317 1.51 -8.04 -13.68
CA SER A 317 2.51 -9.11 -13.65
C SER A 317 3.87 -8.67 -14.20
N GLN A 318 3.90 -7.80 -15.21
CA GLN A 318 5.17 -7.25 -15.71
C GLN A 318 5.87 -6.37 -14.67
N HIS A 319 5.13 -5.57 -13.91
CA HIS A 319 5.69 -4.69 -12.88
C HIS A 319 6.13 -5.46 -11.64
N ILE A 320 5.34 -6.45 -11.21
CA ILE A 320 5.58 -7.18 -9.98
C ILE A 320 6.59 -8.31 -10.21
N VAL A 321 6.43 -9.12 -11.24
CA VAL A 321 7.26 -10.30 -11.47
C VAL A 321 8.55 -9.94 -12.20
N ALA A 322 8.46 -9.25 -13.35
CA ALA A 322 9.63 -8.85 -14.11
C ALA A 322 10.31 -7.58 -13.52
N GLY A 323 9.53 -6.56 -13.18
CA GLY A 323 10.04 -5.31 -12.63
C GLY A 323 10.40 -5.36 -11.14
N LYS A 324 9.98 -6.41 -10.40
CA LYS A 324 10.20 -6.57 -8.95
C LYS A 324 9.72 -5.37 -8.12
N GLN A 325 8.70 -4.64 -8.61
CA GLN A 325 8.15 -3.50 -7.90
C GLN A 325 7.29 -3.93 -6.71
N GLN A 326 7.40 -3.19 -5.61
CA GLN A 326 6.57 -3.43 -4.42
C GLN A 326 5.18 -2.80 -4.61
N CYS A 327 4.16 -3.42 -4.02
CA CYS A 327 2.77 -2.93 -4.11
C CYS A 327 2.65 -1.48 -3.65
N GLN A 328 3.33 -1.13 -2.56
CA GLN A 328 3.32 0.19 -1.95
C GLN A 328 3.91 1.30 -2.83
N THR A 329 4.77 0.96 -3.80
CA THR A 329 5.32 1.93 -4.75
C THR A 329 4.21 2.66 -5.51
N CYS A 330 3.12 1.95 -5.83
CA CYS A 330 1.98 2.49 -6.59
C CYS A 330 0.74 2.73 -5.73
N HIS A 331 0.55 1.90 -4.68
CA HIS A 331 -0.64 1.95 -3.83
C HIS A 331 -0.42 2.69 -2.49
N GLY A 332 0.80 3.21 -2.24
CA GLY A 332 1.12 3.90 -0.99
C GLY A 332 1.15 2.97 0.21
N ALA A 333 0.97 3.52 1.40
CA ALA A 333 0.99 2.79 2.67
C ALA A 333 -0.32 2.00 2.88
N ILE A 334 -0.68 1.14 1.92
CA ILE A 334 -1.94 0.38 1.91
C ILE A 334 -2.17 -0.43 3.20
N THR A 335 -1.10 -0.85 3.85
CA THR A 335 -1.13 -1.56 5.14
C THR A 335 -1.52 -0.69 6.33
N GLU A 336 -1.65 0.61 6.13
CA GLU A 336 -2.07 1.58 7.14
C GLU A 336 -3.46 2.16 6.83
N MET A 337 -4.06 1.78 5.67
CA MET A 337 -5.33 2.29 5.22
C MET A 337 -6.50 1.46 5.77
N ASP A 338 -7.37 2.10 6.53
CA ASP A 338 -8.68 1.56 6.89
C ASP A 338 -9.65 1.68 5.71
N GLU A 339 -9.65 2.81 5.02
CA GLU A 339 -10.33 3.02 3.74
C GLU A 339 -9.30 3.27 2.64
N VAL A 340 -9.41 2.56 1.53
CA VAL A 340 -8.45 2.66 0.43
C VAL A 340 -8.80 3.84 -0.46
N HIS A 341 -7.78 4.63 -0.78
CA HIS A 341 -7.87 5.71 -1.76
C HIS A 341 -6.84 5.54 -2.88
N GLN A 342 -7.04 6.21 -4.00
CA GLN A 342 -6.07 6.23 -5.07
C GLN A 342 -4.86 7.10 -4.67
N PHE A 343 -3.76 6.45 -4.26
CA PHE A 343 -2.54 7.12 -3.82
C PHE A 343 -1.79 7.80 -4.99
N ALA A 344 -1.54 7.06 -6.07
CA ALA A 344 -0.78 7.56 -7.21
C ALA A 344 -1.67 8.36 -8.16
N GLU A 345 -1.09 9.38 -8.79
CA GLU A 345 -1.82 10.18 -9.79
C GLU A 345 -2.23 9.36 -11.01
N LEU A 346 -1.47 8.31 -11.35
CA LEU A 346 -1.61 7.48 -12.54
C LEU A 346 -1.62 8.29 -13.84
N SER A 347 -0.98 9.47 -13.83
CA SER A 347 -0.80 10.30 -15.00
C SER A 347 0.33 9.75 -15.89
N MET A 348 0.32 10.09 -17.18
CA MET A 348 1.39 9.70 -18.10
C MET A 348 2.77 10.16 -17.58
N GLY A 349 2.87 11.40 -17.07
CA GLY A 349 4.11 11.93 -16.49
C GLY A 349 4.60 11.13 -15.28
N TRP A 350 3.69 10.66 -14.43
CA TRP A 350 4.02 9.83 -13.28
C TRP A 350 4.65 8.50 -13.72
N CYS A 351 4.04 7.82 -14.71
CA CYS A 351 4.57 6.57 -15.26
C CYS A 351 5.93 6.76 -15.93
N VAL A 352 6.05 7.77 -16.81
CA VAL A 352 7.27 8.05 -17.57
C VAL A 352 8.42 8.42 -16.62
N ASN A 353 8.18 9.24 -15.58
CA ASN A 353 9.21 9.58 -14.60
C ASN A 353 9.71 8.36 -13.83
N CYS A 354 8.81 7.44 -13.46
CA CYS A 354 9.20 6.19 -12.84
C CYS A 354 10.09 5.35 -13.79
N HIS A 355 9.71 5.20 -15.05
CA HIS A 355 10.47 4.41 -16.04
C HIS A 355 11.85 5.03 -16.36
N ARG A 356 11.99 6.35 -16.28
CA ARG A 356 13.28 7.03 -16.47
C ARG A 356 14.27 6.79 -15.34
N THR A 357 13.77 6.66 -14.13
CA THR A 357 14.61 6.57 -12.93
C THR A 357 14.76 5.16 -12.38
N THR A 358 13.79 4.28 -12.66
CA THR A 358 13.81 2.91 -12.12
C THR A 358 14.87 2.07 -12.82
N LYS A 359 15.75 1.46 -12.02
CA LYS A 359 16.78 0.54 -12.50
C LYS A 359 16.19 -0.83 -12.79
N VAL A 360 16.57 -1.38 -13.93
CA VAL A 360 16.23 -2.76 -14.29
C VAL A 360 17.04 -3.72 -13.45
N GLN A 361 16.40 -4.73 -12.89
CA GLN A 361 17.08 -5.78 -12.14
C GLN A 361 17.50 -6.90 -13.10
N PHE A 362 18.74 -6.85 -13.57
CA PHE A 362 19.30 -7.86 -14.47
C PHE A 362 19.71 -9.16 -13.75
N ALA A 363 20.16 -9.06 -12.50
CA ALA A 363 20.58 -10.22 -11.74
C ALA A 363 19.40 -11.19 -11.58
N ASP A 364 19.58 -12.44 -11.98
CA ASP A 364 18.60 -13.53 -11.86
C ASP A 364 17.24 -13.28 -12.55
N ASN A 365 17.13 -12.26 -13.38
CA ASN A 365 15.91 -11.92 -14.08
C ASN A 365 15.95 -12.31 -15.56
N LYS A 366 15.47 -13.51 -15.87
CA LYS A 366 15.44 -14.07 -17.23
C LYS A 366 14.65 -13.24 -18.24
N TYR A 367 13.74 -12.38 -17.79
CA TYR A 367 12.99 -11.48 -18.66
C TYR A 367 13.90 -10.54 -19.46
N TYR A 368 14.99 -10.09 -18.83
CA TYR A 368 15.94 -9.17 -19.44
C TYR A 368 17.15 -9.88 -20.10
N SER A 369 17.17 -11.21 -20.18
CA SER A 369 18.27 -11.97 -20.76
C SER A 369 18.55 -11.65 -22.23
N ILE A 370 17.55 -11.14 -22.96
CA ILE A 370 17.68 -10.73 -24.37
C ILE A 370 18.50 -9.45 -24.56
N PHE A 371 18.76 -8.68 -23.52
CA PHE A 371 19.52 -7.43 -23.57
C PHE A 371 21.00 -7.66 -23.30
N GLU A 372 21.65 -8.57 -24.04
CA GLU A 372 23.05 -8.98 -23.86
C GLU A 372 24.02 -7.80 -23.88
N GLN A 373 23.80 -6.82 -24.75
CA GLN A 373 24.65 -5.65 -24.85
C GLN A 373 24.72 -4.86 -23.54
N PHE A 374 23.58 -4.68 -22.84
CA PHE A 374 23.57 -4.01 -21.55
C PHE A 374 24.21 -4.86 -20.47
N HIS A 375 24.01 -6.18 -20.47
CA HIS A 375 24.70 -7.09 -19.57
C HIS A 375 26.22 -6.95 -19.70
N GLN A 376 26.72 -6.89 -20.94
CA GLN A 376 28.15 -6.74 -21.18
C GLN A 376 28.67 -5.36 -20.75
N GLN A 377 27.94 -4.27 -21.02
CA GLN A 377 28.32 -2.92 -20.60
C GLN A 377 28.39 -2.77 -19.08
N VAL A 378 27.44 -3.39 -18.33
CA VAL A 378 27.47 -3.40 -16.86
C VAL A 378 28.67 -4.23 -16.38
N LYS A 379 28.92 -5.40 -16.98
CA LYS A 379 30.06 -6.26 -16.64
C LYS A 379 31.41 -5.60 -16.90
N ASP A 380 31.51 -4.84 -17.99
CA ASP A 380 32.72 -4.07 -18.37
C ASP A 380 32.90 -2.80 -17.56
N GLY A 381 31.99 -2.46 -16.67
CA GLY A 381 32.02 -1.23 -15.88
C GLY A 381 31.79 0.05 -16.69
N LYS A 382 31.26 -0.06 -17.92
CA LYS A 382 30.96 1.09 -18.78
C LYS A 382 29.73 1.86 -18.33
N ILE A 383 28.80 1.18 -17.69
CA ILE A 383 27.61 1.74 -17.07
C ILE A 383 27.38 1.08 -15.72
N ASP A 384 26.88 1.83 -14.74
CA ASP A 384 26.64 1.31 -13.39
C ASP A 384 25.29 0.57 -13.29
N SER A 385 24.34 0.95 -14.11
CA SER A 385 22.99 0.37 -14.11
C SER A 385 22.25 0.70 -15.40
N VAL A 386 21.20 -0.05 -15.68
CA VAL A 386 20.31 0.15 -16.82
C VAL A 386 18.95 0.57 -16.30
N THR A 387 18.37 1.63 -16.86
CA THR A 387 17.02 2.06 -16.52
C THR A 387 15.98 1.41 -17.42
N VAL A 388 14.71 1.45 -17.01
CA VAL A 388 13.59 0.95 -17.83
C VAL A 388 13.49 1.72 -19.15
N GLU A 389 13.81 3.02 -19.16
CA GLU A 389 13.89 3.84 -20.38
C GLU A 389 14.90 3.28 -21.39
N MET A 390 16.09 2.88 -20.93
CA MET A 390 17.15 2.35 -21.81
C MET A 390 16.75 1.05 -22.52
N VAL A 391 15.80 0.29 -21.95
CA VAL A 391 15.25 -0.93 -22.56
C VAL A 391 13.93 -0.66 -23.30
N GLY A 392 13.66 0.61 -23.62
CA GLY A 392 12.49 1.02 -24.41
C GLY A 392 11.18 1.17 -23.61
N GLY A 393 11.25 1.22 -22.27
CA GLY A 393 10.07 1.31 -21.41
C GLY A 393 9.32 2.64 -21.46
N THR A 394 9.85 3.67 -22.15
CA THR A 394 9.19 4.97 -22.36
C THR A 394 8.65 5.14 -23.78
N GLU A 395 8.75 4.11 -24.64
CA GLU A 395 8.16 4.13 -25.97
C GLU A 395 6.63 4.15 -25.88
N CYS A 396 5.98 4.98 -26.73
CA CYS A 396 4.53 5.21 -26.68
C CYS A 396 3.72 3.91 -26.74
N GLN A 397 4.11 2.99 -27.62
CA GLN A 397 3.44 1.71 -27.84
C GLN A 397 3.54 0.73 -26.66
N LYS A 398 4.36 0.99 -25.66
CA LYS A 398 4.44 0.16 -24.45
C LYS A 398 3.26 0.40 -23.52
N CYS A 399 2.67 1.59 -23.59
CA CYS A 399 1.58 2.02 -22.72
C CYS A 399 0.29 2.34 -23.50
N HIS A 400 0.39 2.62 -24.79
CA HIS A 400 -0.74 3.00 -25.64
C HIS A 400 -0.89 2.04 -26.83
N TYR A 401 -2.14 1.70 -27.20
CA TYR A 401 -2.50 0.89 -28.36
C TYR A 401 -3.67 1.49 -29.14
#